data_725cb872a1ae5da10955567296af4507
#
_entry.id   725cb872a1ae5da10955567296af4507
#
_cell.length_a   1.000
_cell.length_b   1.000
_cell.length_c   1.000
_cell.angle_alpha   90.00
_cell.angle_beta   90.00
_cell.angle_gamma   90.00
#
_symmetry.space_group_name_H-M   'P 1'
#
loop_
_entity.id
_entity.type
_entity.pdbx_description
1 polymer ?
#
loop_
_entity_poly.entity_id
_entity_poly.type
_entity_poly.pdbx_seq_one_letter_code
_entity_poly.pdbx_strand_id
1 'polypeptide(L)'
;MTAADLIDAVRDDQQTELSRLGSSKTLYADTRGEMEPDVVLAAAAAREGAAHDTFDVWSDDDHDDAAALFADAATETAERRDGIDADPADRTPAMHDVLDDLDGAAERLGGFVGWSLVDKKVKEQYTGFFTGQADPQTASTFRSAGSDVVALREEAADLLGAVCESDDDWDAAEAAAVDVISTAYDEYFETLEDLGVNPKPVC
;
A
#
# COMPACT_ATOMS: atom_id res chain seq x y z
N MET A 1 -9.66 21.60 -6.23
CA MET A 1 -9.87 20.28 -5.56
C MET A 1 -9.38 20.38 -4.13
N THR A 2 -9.86 19.57 -3.21
CA THR A 2 -9.27 19.39 -1.87
C THR A 2 -8.70 17.97 -1.76
N ALA A 3 -7.83 17.74 -0.80
CA ALA A 3 -7.29 16.38 -0.58
C ALA A 3 -8.37 15.34 -0.26
N ALA A 4 -9.43 15.74 0.46
CA ALA A 4 -10.57 14.87 0.71
C ALA A 4 -11.33 14.53 -0.58
N ASP A 5 -11.51 15.52 -1.47
CA ASP A 5 -12.15 15.31 -2.78
C ASP A 5 -11.32 14.33 -3.64
N LEU A 6 -9.97 14.44 -3.62
CA LEU A 6 -9.07 13.53 -4.34
C LEU A 6 -9.19 12.10 -3.81
N ILE A 7 -9.12 11.92 -2.49
CA ILE A 7 -9.22 10.58 -1.88
C ILE A 7 -10.57 9.94 -2.19
N ASP A 8 -11.65 10.72 -2.14
CA ASP A 8 -12.99 10.22 -2.43
C ASP A 8 -13.13 9.87 -3.92
N ALA A 9 -12.61 10.72 -4.84
CA ALA A 9 -12.59 10.45 -6.28
C ALA A 9 -11.80 9.18 -6.61
N VAL A 10 -10.58 9.02 -6.06
CA VAL A 10 -9.77 7.81 -6.23
C VAL A 10 -10.49 6.56 -5.71
N ARG A 11 -11.15 6.64 -4.54
CA ARG A 11 -11.91 5.52 -3.98
C ARG A 11 -13.12 5.14 -4.82
N ASP A 12 -13.82 6.12 -5.38
CA ASP A 12 -15.00 5.90 -6.20
C ASP A 12 -14.59 5.31 -7.56
N ASP A 13 -13.52 5.81 -8.19
CA ASP A 13 -12.99 5.30 -9.44
C ASP A 13 -12.45 3.88 -9.29
N GLN A 14 -11.67 3.63 -8.24
CA GLN A 14 -11.00 2.35 -7.97
C GLN A 14 -11.78 1.45 -6.99
N GLN A 15 -13.10 1.62 -6.89
CA GLN A 15 -13.94 0.89 -5.92
C GLN A 15 -13.85 -0.63 -6.10
N THR A 16 -13.85 -1.09 -7.35
CA THR A 16 -13.79 -2.54 -7.66
C THR A 16 -12.43 -3.12 -7.28
N GLU A 17 -11.35 -2.46 -7.67
CA GLU A 17 -9.96 -2.81 -7.45
C GLU A 17 -9.69 -2.91 -5.94
N LEU A 18 -9.96 -1.85 -5.21
CA LEU A 18 -9.81 -1.79 -3.75
C LEU A 18 -10.67 -2.82 -3.01
N SER A 19 -11.88 -3.09 -3.48
CA SER A 19 -12.74 -4.12 -2.89
C SER A 19 -12.14 -5.52 -3.07
N ARG A 20 -11.50 -5.80 -4.19
CA ARG A 20 -10.86 -7.09 -4.49
C ARG A 20 -9.54 -7.25 -3.78
N LEU A 21 -8.69 -6.21 -3.79
CA LEU A 21 -7.47 -6.14 -2.98
C LEU A 21 -7.77 -6.27 -1.47
N GLY A 22 -8.95 -5.89 -1.01
CA GLY A 22 -9.44 -6.10 0.34
C GLY A 22 -10.07 -7.48 0.59
N SER A 23 -9.89 -8.45 -0.30
CA SER A 23 -10.41 -9.82 -0.12
C SER A 23 -9.33 -10.80 0.33
N SER A 24 -9.74 -11.95 0.90
CA SER A 24 -8.80 -13.01 1.30
C SER A 24 -7.98 -13.59 0.14
N LYS A 25 -8.40 -13.38 -1.11
CA LYS A 25 -7.63 -13.80 -2.29
C LYS A 25 -6.34 -13.00 -2.46
N THR A 26 -6.24 -11.81 -1.87
CA THR A 26 -4.99 -11.03 -1.87
C THR A 26 -3.86 -11.79 -1.17
N LEU A 27 -4.13 -12.37 0.01
CA LEU A 27 -3.13 -13.21 0.67
C LEU A 27 -2.81 -14.46 -0.15
N TYR A 28 -3.81 -15.04 -0.80
CA TYR A 28 -3.60 -16.20 -1.67
C TYR A 28 -2.71 -15.85 -2.87
N ALA A 29 -2.87 -14.66 -3.46
CA ALA A 29 -1.98 -14.16 -4.50
C ALA A 29 -0.57 -13.89 -3.95
N ASP A 30 -0.46 -13.16 -2.84
CA ASP A 30 0.82 -12.78 -2.22
C ASP A 30 1.69 -13.98 -1.83
N THR A 31 1.05 -15.06 -1.38
CA THR A 31 1.70 -16.31 -0.97
C THR A 31 1.77 -17.36 -2.07
N ARG A 32 1.34 -17.05 -3.29
CA ARG A 32 1.20 -17.99 -4.39
C ARG A 32 0.43 -19.27 -4.00
N GLY A 33 -0.58 -19.12 -3.16
CA GLY A 33 -1.45 -20.19 -2.70
C GLY A 33 -0.98 -20.91 -1.43
N GLU A 34 0.21 -20.60 -0.92
CA GLU A 34 0.76 -21.21 0.29
C GLU A 34 0.33 -20.44 1.54
N MET A 35 -0.90 -20.72 2.02
CA MET A 35 -1.53 -20.01 3.15
C MET A 35 -1.02 -20.53 4.51
N GLU A 36 0.30 -20.68 4.64
CA GLU A 36 0.97 -21.02 5.90
C GLU A 36 1.40 -19.73 6.63
N PRO A 37 1.35 -19.68 7.98
CA PRO A 37 1.70 -18.47 8.74
C PRO A 37 3.06 -17.87 8.39
N ASP A 38 4.09 -18.71 8.27
CA ASP A 38 5.45 -18.29 7.97
C ASP A 38 5.56 -17.65 6.56
N VAL A 39 4.83 -18.20 5.58
CA VAL A 39 4.80 -17.66 4.22
C VAL A 39 4.05 -16.33 4.16
N VAL A 40 2.96 -16.20 4.93
CA VAL A 40 2.23 -14.93 5.06
C VAL A 40 3.09 -13.86 5.74
N LEU A 41 3.86 -14.21 6.78
CA LEU A 41 4.80 -13.28 7.41
C LEU A 41 5.93 -12.88 6.46
N ALA A 42 6.49 -13.82 5.69
CA ALA A 42 7.52 -13.52 4.69
C ALA A 42 7.01 -12.56 3.60
N ALA A 43 5.76 -12.73 3.14
CA ALA A 43 5.13 -11.82 2.20
C ALA A 43 4.90 -10.42 2.83
N ALA A 44 4.50 -10.36 4.10
CA ALA A 44 4.35 -9.10 4.82
C ALA A 44 5.70 -8.37 4.98
N ALA A 45 6.77 -9.09 5.36
CA ALA A 45 8.11 -8.52 5.49
C ALA A 45 8.62 -7.97 4.15
N ALA A 46 8.35 -8.65 3.03
CA ALA A 46 8.71 -8.18 1.69
C ALA A 46 7.99 -6.87 1.32
N ARG A 47 6.68 -6.74 1.65
CA ARG A 47 5.91 -5.51 1.42
C ARG A 47 6.43 -4.33 2.24
N GLU A 48 6.73 -4.54 3.52
CA GLU A 48 7.31 -3.48 4.38
C GLU A 48 8.71 -3.09 3.89
N GLY A 49 9.52 -4.06 3.43
CA GLY A 49 10.83 -3.80 2.86
C GLY A 49 10.77 -2.94 1.59
N ALA A 50 9.89 -3.30 0.65
CA ALA A 50 9.70 -2.54 -0.58
C ALA A 50 9.21 -1.10 -0.29
N ALA A 51 8.27 -0.95 0.65
CA ALA A 51 7.79 0.37 1.05
C ALA A 51 8.90 1.23 1.71
N HIS A 52 9.73 0.60 2.57
CA HIS A 52 10.89 1.26 3.14
C HIS A 52 11.84 1.77 2.04
N ASP A 53 12.21 0.92 1.09
CA ASP A 53 13.18 1.26 0.05
C ASP A 53 12.68 2.43 -0.82
N THR A 54 11.40 2.45 -1.19
CA THR A 54 10.79 3.55 -1.93
C THR A 54 10.77 4.85 -1.12
N PHE A 55 10.32 4.80 0.14
CA PHE A 55 10.18 6.02 0.96
C PHE A 55 11.51 6.55 1.47
N ASP A 56 12.52 5.71 1.65
CA ASP A 56 13.87 6.15 1.97
C ASP A 56 14.47 6.99 0.83
N VAL A 57 14.24 6.59 -0.43
CA VAL A 57 14.61 7.39 -1.60
C VAL A 57 13.84 8.71 -1.64
N TRP A 58 12.55 8.71 -1.33
CA TRP A 58 11.73 9.91 -1.34
C TRP A 58 12.01 10.87 -0.18
N SER A 59 12.69 10.40 0.87
CA SER A 59 13.12 11.25 2.00
C SER A 59 14.11 12.36 1.59
N ASP A 60 14.68 12.27 0.39
CA ASP A 60 15.51 13.31 -0.25
C ASP A 60 14.70 14.23 -1.20
N ASP A 61 13.37 14.29 -1.10
CA ASP A 61 12.52 15.17 -1.92
C ASP A 61 12.86 16.65 -1.73
N ASP A 62 12.72 17.43 -2.79
CA ASP A 62 13.02 18.87 -2.79
C ASP A 62 12.04 19.69 -1.92
N HIS A 63 10.87 19.14 -1.58
CA HIS A 63 9.89 19.75 -0.68
C HIS A 63 10.09 19.25 0.77
N ASP A 64 10.63 20.09 1.63
CA ASP A 64 11.06 19.74 2.99
C ASP A 64 10.00 18.98 3.81
N ASP A 65 8.72 19.41 3.77
CA ASP A 65 7.65 18.78 4.55
C ASP A 65 7.25 17.41 3.95
N ALA A 66 7.31 17.23 2.62
CA ALA A 66 7.08 15.95 1.99
C ALA A 66 8.24 14.98 2.28
N ALA A 67 9.48 15.44 2.20
CA ALA A 67 10.67 14.69 2.59
C ALA A 67 10.57 14.19 4.03
N ALA A 68 10.10 15.02 4.95
CA ALA A 68 9.91 14.65 6.36
C ALA A 68 8.87 13.54 6.51
N LEU A 69 7.71 13.64 5.85
CA LEU A 69 6.69 12.58 5.85
C LEU A 69 7.26 11.26 5.32
N PHE A 70 7.99 11.30 4.20
CA PHE A 70 8.56 10.09 3.61
C PHE A 70 9.64 9.47 4.50
N ALA A 71 10.45 10.28 5.19
CA ALA A 71 11.43 9.80 6.17
C ALA A 71 10.74 9.10 7.37
N ASP A 72 9.64 9.64 7.86
CA ASP A 72 8.84 9.01 8.92
C ASP A 72 8.22 7.69 8.41
N ALA A 73 7.66 7.68 7.21
CA ALA A 73 7.12 6.47 6.58
C ALA A 73 8.19 5.39 6.36
N ALA A 74 9.39 5.76 5.91
CA ALA A 74 10.53 4.85 5.76
C ALA A 74 10.94 4.25 7.10
N THR A 75 11.01 5.08 8.15
CA THR A 75 11.33 4.62 9.51
C THR A 75 10.29 3.61 10.02
N GLU A 76 9.00 3.94 9.91
CA GLU A 76 7.93 3.08 10.37
C GLU A 76 7.87 1.74 9.60
N THR A 77 8.08 1.77 8.28
CA THR A 77 8.10 0.53 7.46
C THR A 77 9.31 -0.35 7.80
N ALA A 78 10.48 0.25 8.05
CA ALA A 78 11.66 -0.48 8.54
C ALA A 78 11.41 -1.13 9.91
N GLU A 79 10.84 -0.39 10.87
CA GLU A 79 10.51 -0.90 12.19
C GLU A 79 9.49 -2.05 12.11
N ARG A 80 8.48 -1.93 11.25
CA ARG A 80 7.50 -2.99 11.03
C ARG A 80 8.12 -4.23 10.39
N ARG A 81 8.97 -4.07 9.37
CA ARG A 81 9.72 -5.17 8.77
C ARG A 81 10.58 -5.90 9.80
N ASP A 82 11.34 -5.16 10.59
CA ASP A 82 12.25 -5.71 11.60
C ASP A 82 11.48 -6.37 12.78
N GLY A 83 10.24 -5.97 13.00
CA GLY A 83 9.34 -6.58 13.99
C GLY A 83 8.65 -7.87 13.50
N ILE A 84 8.75 -8.22 12.21
CA ILE A 84 8.22 -9.46 11.65
C ILE A 84 9.29 -10.56 11.77
N ASP A 85 8.97 -11.65 12.49
CA ASP A 85 9.88 -12.80 12.68
C ASP A 85 9.84 -13.73 11.46
N ALA A 86 10.25 -13.21 10.31
CA ALA A 86 10.40 -13.97 9.07
C ALA A 86 11.38 -13.28 8.12
N ASP A 87 12.14 -14.07 7.35
CA ASP A 87 12.89 -13.53 6.22
C ASP A 87 11.94 -13.07 5.12
N PRO A 88 12.15 -11.89 4.50
CA PRO A 88 11.30 -11.40 3.42
C PRO A 88 11.24 -12.38 2.25
N ALA A 89 10.03 -12.54 1.68
CA ALA A 89 9.89 -13.28 0.42
C ALA A 89 10.66 -12.57 -0.71
N ASP A 90 11.19 -13.35 -1.65
CA ASP A 90 11.93 -12.83 -2.81
C ASP A 90 10.94 -12.27 -3.85
N ARG A 91 10.33 -11.15 -3.51
CA ARG A 91 9.43 -10.41 -4.40
C ARG A 91 9.29 -8.95 -3.97
N THR A 92 9.12 -8.09 -4.96
CA THR A 92 8.68 -6.70 -4.78
C THR A 92 7.28 -6.56 -5.39
N PRO A 93 6.28 -6.02 -4.68
CA PRO A 93 4.97 -5.76 -5.29
C PRO A 93 5.09 -4.77 -6.45
N ALA A 94 4.45 -5.09 -7.59
CA ALA A 94 4.59 -4.33 -8.84
C ALA A 94 4.22 -2.83 -8.71
N MET A 95 3.37 -2.46 -7.76
CA MET A 95 3.05 -1.06 -7.50
C MET A 95 4.27 -0.21 -7.13
N HIS A 96 5.37 -0.81 -6.63
CA HIS A 96 6.60 -0.09 -6.31
C HIS A 96 7.35 0.35 -7.57
N ASP A 97 7.22 -0.36 -8.70
CA ASP A 97 7.77 0.10 -9.99
C ASP A 97 7.12 1.42 -10.41
N VAL A 98 5.82 1.59 -10.17
CA VAL A 98 5.11 2.86 -10.43
C VAL A 98 5.57 3.94 -9.45
N LEU A 99 5.65 3.62 -8.15
CA LEU A 99 6.09 4.59 -7.14
C LEU A 99 7.49 5.09 -7.40
N ASP A 100 8.41 4.22 -7.80
CA ASP A 100 9.81 4.56 -8.06
C ASP A 100 9.98 5.48 -9.29
N ASP A 101 9.03 5.46 -10.22
CA ASP A 101 9.02 6.32 -11.42
C ASP A 101 8.38 7.70 -11.18
N LEU A 102 7.74 7.94 -10.00
CA LEU A 102 7.10 9.23 -9.71
C LEU A 102 8.12 10.35 -9.43
N ASP A 103 7.86 11.54 -9.96
CA ASP A 103 8.74 12.69 -9.82
C ASP A 103 8.01 13.91 -9.23
N GLY A 104 8.65 14.53 -8.24
CA GLY A 104 8.12 15.69 -7.54
C GLY A 104 7.06 15.38 -6.49
N ALA A 105 6.91 16.34 -5.57
CA ALA A 105 6.14 16.15 -4.34
C ALA A 105 4.64 15.85 -4.59
N ALA A 106 4.01 16.45 -5.60
CA ALA A 106 2.58 16.23 -5.88
C ALA A 106 2.30 14.80 -6.32
N GLU A 107 3.08 14.27 -7.29
CA GLU A 107 2.92 12.89 -7.76
C GLU A 107 3.27 11.88 -6.65
N ARG A 108 4.37 12.08 -5.92
CA ARG A 108 4.79 11.22 -4.81
C ARG A 108 3.76 11.17 -3.68
N LEU A 109 3.19 12.31 -3.29
CA LEU A 109 2.12 12.35 -2.30
C LEU A 109 0.84 11.66 -2.80
N GLY A 110 0.49 11.84 -4.07
CA GLY A 110 -0.60 11.11 -4.72
C GLY A 110 -0.36 9.61 -4.74
N GLY A 111 0.81 9.16 -5.18
CA GLY A 111 1.23 7.77 -5.15
C GLY A 111 1.22 7.17 -3.74
N PHE A 112 1.68 7.94 -2.74
CA PHE A 112 1.61 7.56 -1.33
C PHE A 112 0.18 7.33 -0.85
N VAL A 113 -0.78 8.18 -1.27
CA VAL A 113 -2.21 7.97 -1.00
C VAL A 113 -2.67 6.66 -1.62
N GLY A 114 -2.35 6.39 -2.89
CA GLY A 114 -2.67 5.14 -3.58
C GLY A 114 -2.11 3.91 -2.86
N TRP A 115 -0.80 3.93 -2.54
CA TRP A 115 -0.14 2.88 -1.75
C TRP A 115 -0.84 2.65 -0.41
N SER A 116 -1.14 3.70 0.33
CA SER A 116 -1.75 3.60 1.66
C SER A 116 -3.16 3.00 1.63
N LEU A 117 -3.92 3.24 0.55
CA LEU A 117 -5.24 2.65 0.34
C LEU A 117 -5.14 1.14 0.10
N VAL A 118 -4.17 0.69 -0.70
CA VAL A 118 -3.90 -0.72 -0.95
C VAL A 118 -3.36 -1.39 0.31
N ASP A 119 -2.32 -0.83 0.91
CA ASP A 119 -1.62 -1.41 2.04
C ASP A 119 -2.52 -1.59 3.27
N LYS A 120 -3.39 -0.61 3.53
CA LYS A 120 -4.43 -0.73 4.57
C LYS A 120 -5.33 -1.94 4.34
N LYS A 121 -5.74 -2.22 3.09
CA LYS A 121 -6.55 -3.39 2.74
C LYS A 121 -5.82 -4.70 2.98
N VAL A 122 -4.55 -4.75 2.62
CA VAL A 122 -3.69 -5.92 2.83
C VAL A 122 -3.48 -6.19 4.33
N LYS A 123 -3.19 -5.16 5.14
CA LYS A 123 -3.05 -5.27 6.59
C LYS A 123 -4.34 -5.74 7.28
N GLU A 124 -5.52 -5.40 6.75
CA GLU A 124 -6.79 -5.96 7.20
C GLU A 124 -6.89 -7.46 6.94
N GLN A 125 -6.36 -7.94 5.80
CA GLN A 125 -6.33 -9.37 5.48
C GLN A 125 -5.35 -10.13 6.39
N TYR A 126 -4.14 -9.60 6.67
CA TYR A 126 -3.23 -10.17 7.66
C TYR A 126 -3.87 -10.26 9.04
N THR A 127 -4.53 -9.18 9.48
CA THR A 127 -5.29 -9.16 10.75
C THR A 127 -6.36 -10.27 10.80
N GLY A 128 -7.10 -10.44 9.72
CA GLY A 128 -8.12 -11.49 9.60
C GLY A 128 -7.52 -12.90 9.61
N PHE A 129 -6.44 -13.10 8.88
CA PHE A 129 -5.73 -14.37 8.79
C PHE A 129 -5.22 -14.81 10.16
N PHE A 130 -4.45 -13.98 10.86
CA PHE A 130 -3.90 -14.34 12.17
C PHE A 130 -4.95 -14.43 13.27
N THR A 131 -6.06 -13.71 13.15
CA THR A 131 -7.26 -13.94 14.01
C THR A 131 -7.79 -15.36 13.78
N GLY A 132 -7.86 -15.82 12.53
CA GLY A 132 -8.28 -17.19 12.16
C GLY A 132 -7.31 -18.26 12.64
N GLN A 133 -6.02 -17.96 12.73
CA GLN A 133 -4.96 -18.83 13.27
C GLN A 133 -4.92 -18.87 14.81
N ALA A 134 -5.82 -18.15 15.47
CA ALA A 134 -5.82 -17.99 16.94
C ALA A 134 -4.52 -17.34 17.48
N ASP A 135 -3.89 -16.48 16.69
CA ASP A 135 -2.76 -15.65 17.08
C ASP A 135 -3.21 -14.16 17.22
N PRO A 136 -3.76 -13.78 18.38
CA PRO A 136 -4.25 -12.43 18.60
C PRO A 136 -3.12 -11.38 18.71
N GLN A 137 -1.88 -11.81 19.02
CA GLN A 137 -0.74 -10.91 19.13
C GLN A 137 -0.34 -10.41 17.77
N THR A 138 -0.07 -11.31 16.83
CA THR A 138 0.27 -10.96 15.44
C THR A 138 -0.89 -10.22 14.75
N ALA A 139 -2.15 -10.65 14.96
CA ALA A 139 -3.31 -9.92 14.46
C ALA A 139 -3.39 -8.49 15.01
N SER A 140 -3.03 -8.25 16.28
CA SER A 140 -3.01 -6.91 16.87
C SER A 140 -1.91 -6.04 16.26
N THR A 141 -0.73 -6.60 16.00
CA THR A 141 0.38 -5.90 15.32
C THR A 141 -0.04 -5.38 13.95
N PHE A 142 -0.63 -6.21 13.10
CA PHE A 142 -1.10 -5.78 11.78
C PHE A 142 -2.28 -4.79 11.85
N ARG A 143 -3.14 -4.90 12.86
CA ARG A 143 -4.22 -3.93 13.07
C ARG A 143 -3.67 -2.55 13.44
N SER A 144 -2.65 -2.49 14.33
CA SER A 144 -1.97 -1.25 14.69
C SER A 144 -1.29 -0.63 13.45
N ALA A 145 -0.47 -1.43 12.75
CA ALA A 145 0.18 -1.00 11.52
C ALA A 145 -0.79 -0.43 10.48
N GLY A 146 -1.97 -1.05 10.34
CA GLY A 146 -3.02 -0.51 9.47
C GLY A 146 -3.61 0.82 9.95
N SER A 147 -3.58 1.11 11.25
CA SER A 147 -4.01 2.41 11.79
C SER A 147 -2.95 3.49 11.58
N ASP A 148 -1.67 3.12 11.71
CA ASP A 148 -0.54 4.02 11.47
C ASP A 148 -0.49 4.45 9.99
N VAL A 149 -0.70 3.53 9.05
CA VAL A 149 -0.83 3.85 7.61
C VAL A 149 -1.96 4.84 7.32
N VAL A 150 -3.08 4.75 8.06
CA VAL A 150 -4.17 5.73 7.91
C VAL A 150 -3.74 7.11 8.41
N ALA A 151 -3.01 7.20 9.52
CA ALA A 151 -2.49 8.46 10.05
C ALA A 151 -1.52 9.11 9.06
N LEU A 152 -0.56 8.36 8.54
CA LEU A 152 0.38 8.86 7.50
C LEU A 152 -0.35 9.34 6.23
N ARG A 153 -1.43 8.65 5.82
CA ARG A 153 -2.26 9.09 4.69
C ARG A 153 -2.97 10.43 4.98
N GLU A 154 -3.44 10.64 6.20
CA GLU A 154 -4.07 11.90 6.59
C GLU A 154 -3.06 13.04 6.54
N GLU A 155 -1.81 12.81 6.98
CA GLU A 155 -0.72 13.78 6.86
C GLU A 155 -0.36 14.05 5.39
N ALA A 156 -0.24 13.01 4.55
CA ALA A 156 -0.01 13.18 3.11
C ALA A 156 -1.12 13.99 2.44
N ALA A 157 -2.37 13.77 2.84
CA ALA A 157 -3.52 14.53 2.34
C ALA A 157 -3.45 16.03 2.73
N ASP A 158 -3.04 16.33 3.96
CA ASP A 158 -2.85 17.71 4.40
C ASP A 158 -1.73 18.40 3.59
N LEU A 159 -0.63 17.69 3.32
CA LEU A 159 0.48 18.19 2.50
C LEU A 159 0.10 18.40 1.03
N LEU A 160 -0.72 17.53 0.43
CA LEU A 160 -1.25 17.75 -0.92
C LEU A 160 -1.94 19.11 -1.04
N GLY A 161 -2.68 19.51 -0.01
CA GLY A 161 -3.33 20.82 0.03
C GLY A 161 -2.37 22.01 0.05
N ALA A 162 -1.12 21.80 0.48
CA ALA A 162 -0.07 22.82 0.49
C ALA A 162 0.82 22.78 -0.77
N VAL A 163 1.02 21.61 -1.35
CA VAL A 163 1.90 21.36 -2.50
C VAL A 163 1.21 21.63 -3.84
N CYS A 164 -0.05 21.22 -3.99
CA CYS A 164 -0.80 21.38 -5.24
C CYS A 164 -1.27 22.85 -5.40
N GLU A 165 -0.59 23.60 -6.25
CA GLU A 165 -0.89 25.01 -6.53
C GLU A 165 -1.81 25.19 -7.75
N SER A 166 -1.92 24.20 -8.62
CA SER A 166 -2.68 24.22 -9.88
C SER A 166 -3.59 22.99 -10.02
N ASP A 167 -4.55 23.07 -10.95
CA ASP A 167 -5.37 21.91 -11.31
C ASP A 167 -4.52 20.79 -11.91
N ASP A 168 -3.44 21.11 -12.65
CA ASP A 168 -2.51 20.12 -13.22
C ASP A 168 -1.77 19.32 -12.12
N ASP A 169 -1.43 19.95 -10.98
CA ASP A 169 -0.80 19.24 -9.85
C ASP A 169 -1.79 18.25 -9.20
N TRP A 170 -3.05 18.66 -9.05
CA TRP A 170 -4.09 17.78 -8.53
C TRP A 170 -4.39 16.61 -9.46
N ASP A 171 -4.42 16.85 -10.78
CA ASP A 171 -4.65 15.82 -11.78
C ASP A 171 -3.47 14.82 -11.79
N ALA A 172 -2.23 15.30 -11.63
CA ALA A 172 -1.03 14.45 -11.53
C ALA A 172 -1.06 13.59 -10.25
N ALA A 173 -1.42 14.16 -9.11
CA ALA A 173 -1.52 13.43 -7.85
C ALA A 173 -2.64 12.36 -7.90
N GLU A 174 -3.80 12.68 -8.49
CA GLU A 174 -4.90 11.73 -8.67
C GLU A 174 -4.48 10.59 -9.61
N ALA A 175 -3.86 10.90 -10.75
CA ALA A 175 -3.37 9.91 -11.70
C ALA A 175 -2.35 8.97 -11.05
N ALA A 176 -1.38 9.49 -10.29
CA ALA A 176 -0.40 8.68 -9.57
C ALA A 176 -1.08 7.71 -8.57
N ALA A 177 -2.07 8.18 -7.81
CA ALA A 177 -2.81 7.33 -6.88
C ALA A 177 -3.58 6.21 -7.61
N VAL A 178 -4.21 6.52 -8.73
CA VAL A 178 -4.95 5.56 -9.57
C VAL A 178 -4.00 4.52 -10.17
N ASP A 179 -2.86 4.94 -10.73
CA ASP A 179 -1.88 4.05 -11.37
C ASP A 179 -1.30 3.05 -10.37
N VAL A 180 -0.98 3.48 -9.14
CA VAL A 180 -0.51 2.60 -8.07
C VAL A 180 -1.55 1.54 -7.72
N ILE A 181 -2.83 1.91 -7.56
CA ILE A 181 -3.91 0.97 -7.23
C ILE A 181 -4.17 0.01 -8.39
N SER A 182 -4.22 0.52 -9.62
CA SER A 182 -4.45 -0.27 -10.83
C SER A 182 -3.35 -1.31 -11.02
N THR A 183 -2.07 -0.91 -10.84
CA THR A 183 -0.93 -1.83 -10.97
C THR A 183 -0.95 -2.91 -9.88
N ALA A 184 -1.29 -2.55 -8.64
CA ALA A 184 -1.46 -3.54 -7.57
C ALA A 184 -2.59 -4.53 -7.88
N TYR A 185 -3.66 -4.05 -8.49
CA TYR A 185 -4.79 -4.89 -8.89
C TYR A 185 -4.45 -5.79 -10.09
N ASP A 186 -3.73 -5.30 -11.07
CA ASP A 186 -3.30 -6.07 -12.24
C ASP A 186 -2.37 -7.21 -11.82
N GLU A 187 -1.38 -6.96 -10.95
CA GLU A 187 -0.54 -8.02 -10.36
C GLU A 187 -1.39 -9.07 -9.62
N TYR A 188 -2.32 -8.63 -8.78
CA TYR A 188 -3.25 -9.52 -8.07
C TYR A 188 -4.06 -10.38 -9.06
N PHE A 189 -4.58 -9.77 -10.11
CA PHE A 189 -5.42 -10.43 -11.10
C PHE A 189 -4.62 -11.49 -11.88
N GLU A 190 -3.47 -11.12 -12.42
CA GLU A 190 -2.58 -12.00 -13.20
C GLU A 190 -2.08 -13.16 -12.34
N THR A 191 -1.67 -12.90 -11.09
CA THR A 191 -1.21 -13.95 -10.19
C THR A 191 -2.30 -14.97 -9.89
N LEU A 192 -3.54 -14.54 -9.67
CA LEU A 192 -4.66 -15.48 -9.48
C LEU A 192 -4.98 -16.29 -10.72
N GLU A 193 -4.95 -15.69 -11.92
CA GLU A 193 -5.13 -16.42 -13.17
C GLU A 193 -4.05 -17.48 -13.38
N ASP A 194 -2.78 -17.15 -13.13
CA ASP A 194 -1.64 -18.07 -13.19
C ASP A 194 -1.80 -19.25 -12.22
N LEU A 195 -2.39 -19.02 -11.06
CA LEU A 195 -2.73 -20.04 -10.09
C LEU A 195 -4.02 -20.82 -10.42
N GLY A 196 -4.68 -20.49 -11.51
CA GLY A 196 -5.97 -21.10 -11.92
C GLY A 196 -7.15 -20.71 -11.03
N VAL A 197 -7.04 -19.62 -10.30
CA VAL A 197 -8.08 -19.09 -9.41
C VAL A 197 -8.81 -17.95 -10.12
N ASN A 198 -10.15 -18.03 -10.17
CA ASN A 198 -10.93 -16.93 -10.74
C ASN A 198 -10.80 -15.66 -9.87
N PRO A 199 -10.23 -14.56 -10.38
CA PRO A 199 -10.07 -13.31 -9.61
C PRO A 199 -11.41 -12.60 -9.34
N LYS A 200 -12.48 -12.94 -10.11
CA LYS A 200 -13.80 -12.34 -9.92
C LYS A 200 -14.51 -12.96 -8.71
N PRO A 201 -15.39 -12.22 -8.00
CA PRO A 201 -16.18 -12.81 -6.93
C PRO A 201 -17.07 -13.92 -7.50
N VAL A 202 -17.21 -15.00 -6.73
CA VAL A 202 -18.25 -16.01 -7.00
C VAL A 202 -19.55 -15.38 -6.52
N CYS A 203 -20.47 -15.15 -7.45
CA CYS A 203 -21.82 -14.69 -7.12
C CYS A 203 -22.60 -15.81 -6.41
#